data_7a8630fc4b659b55eba0a0a82c9aef43
#
_entry.id   7a8630fc4b659b55eba0a0a82c9aef43
#
_cell.length_a   1.000
_cell.length_b   1.000
_cell.length_c   1.000
_cell.angle_alpha   90.00
_cell.angle_beta   90.00
_cell.angle_gamma   90.00
#
_symmetry.space_group_name_H-M   'P 1'
#
loop_
_entity.id
_entity.type
_entity.pdbx_description
1 polymer ?
#
loop_
_entity_poly.entity_id
_entity_poly.type
_entity_poly.pdbx_seq_one_letter_code
_entity_poly.pdbx_strand_id
1 'polypeptide(L)' 'MTNTRITKDNIIKTVREMVENAVSYKTFVADFYAYATTLVDTNYVLIWTDDDTFEVFNVVSCLTYTLDYSKELAEMD' A
#
# COMPACT_ATOMS: atom_id res chain seq x y z
N MET A 1 24.48 -8.92 -5.77
CA MET A 1 23.14 -8.45 -5.91
C MET A 1 22.34 -8.60 -4.61
N THR A 2 21.67 -7.58 -4.25
CA THR A 2 20.94 -7.58 -2.99
C THR A 2 19.51 -8.03 -3.21
N ASN A 3 19.09 -9.04 -2.50
CA ASN A 3 17.70 -9.40 -2.46
C ASN A 3 17.01 -8.52 -1.42
N THR A 4 16.26 -7.58 -1.91
CA THR A 4 15.47 -6.78 -0.99
C THR A 4 14.29 -7.62 -0.54
N ARG A 5 14.34 -8.03 0.70
CA ARG A 5 13.22 -8.77 1.27
C ARG A 5 12.08 -7.80 1.52
N ILE A 6 10.95 -8.08 0.93
CA ILE A 6 9.75 -7.28 1.19
C ILE A 6 9.17 -7.72 2.52
N THR A 7 8.96 -6.77 3.41
CA THR A 7 8.36 -7.03 4.73
C THR A 7 7.11 -6.15 4.88
N LYS A 8 6.29 -6.52 5.86
CA LYS A 8 5.11 -5.73 6.19
C LYS A 8 5.50 -4.27 6.46
N ASP A 9 6.58 -4.06 7.23
CA ASP A 9 6.99 -2.71 7.59
C ASP A 9 7.42 -1.90 6.37
N ASN A 10 8.08 -2.53 5.41
CA ASN A 10 8.46 -1.86 4.17
C ASN A 10 7.24 -1.45 3.36
N ILE A 11 6.24 -2.31 3.30
CA ILE A 11 5.01 -1.99 2.57
C ILE A 11 4.29 -0.83 3.24
N ILE A 12 4.16 -0.87 4.56
CA ILE A 12 3.51 0.20 5.31
C ILE A 12 4.23 1.52 5.08
N LYS A 13 5.55 1.50 5.16
CA LYS A 13 6.36 2.71 4.94
C LYS A 13 6.16 3.26 3.54
N THR A 14 6.16 2.38 2.54
CA THR A 14 6.00 2.80 1.14
C THR A 14 4.63 3.42 0.92
N VAL A 15 3.57 2.80 1.43
CA VAL A 15 2.22 3.35 1.29
C VAL A 15 2.12 4.71 1.97
N ARG A 16 2.68 4.83 3.17
CA ARG A 16 2.67 6.12 3.88
C ARG A 16 3.38 7.20 3.07
N GLU A 17 4.53 6.87 2.50
CA GLU A 17 5.26 7.84 1.69
C GLU A 17 4.48 8.24 0.44
N MET A 18 3.78 7.29 -0.18
CA MET A 18 2.94 7.62 -1.33
C MET A 18 1.83 8.60 -0.93
N VAL A 19 1.21 8.39 0.23
CA VAL A 19 0.16 9.29 0.71
C VAL A 19 0.74 10.68 0.99
N GLU A 20 1.89 10.74 1.66
CA GLU A 20 2.49 12.01 2.05
C GLU A 20 3.00 12.81 0.86
N ASN A 21 3.44 12.12 -0.19
CA ASN A 21 4.05 12.78 -1.34
C ASN A 21 3.10 12.91 -2.53
N ALA A 22 1.86 12.49 -2.37
CA ALA A 22 0.90 12.54 -3.48
C ALA A 22 0.59 13.98 -3.84
N VAL A 23 0.68 14.29 -5.15
CA VAL A 23 0.33 15.62 -5.65
C VAL A 23 -1.15 15.70 -6.01
N SER A 24 -1.80 14.57 -6.22
CA SER A 24 -3.23 14.51 -6.51
C SER A 24 -3.73 13.10 -6.24
N TYR A 25 -5.06 12.99 -6.12
CA TYR A 25 -5.68 11.68 -5.94
C TYR A 25 -5.39 10.77 -7.14
N LYS A 26 -5.47 11.32 -8.35
CA LYS A 26 -5.24 10.55 -9.57
C LYS A 26 -3.82 9.99 -9.60
N THR A 27 -2.83 10.80 -9.23
CA THR A 27 -1.45 10.37 -9.19
C THR A 27 -1.26 9.29 -8.13
N PHE A 28 -1.90 9.46 -6.98
CA PHE A 28 -1.81 8.46 -5.92
C PHE A 28 -2.37 7.12 -6.40
N VAL A 29 -3.52 7.13 -7.06
CA VAL A 29 -4.14 5.90 -7.56
C VAL A 29 -3.19 5.17 -8.50
N ALA A 30 -2.57 5.90 -9.43
CA ALA A 30 -1.63 5.30 -10.38
C ALA A 30 -0.43 4.70 -9.65
N ASP A 31 0.14 5.43 -8.71
CA ASP A 31 1.30 4.97 -7.96
C ASP A 31 0.96 3.75 -7.10
N PHE A 32 -0.22 3.77 -6.48
CA PHE A 32 -0.65 2.66 -5.63
C PHE A 32 -0.76 1.36 -6.43
N TYR A 33 -1.44 1.42 -7.57
CA TYR A 33 -1.63 0.20 -8.37
C TYR A 33 -0.31 -0.27 -8.98
N ALA A 34 0.55 0.65 -9.38
CA ALA A 34 1.87 0.28 -9.87
C ALA A 34 2.67 -0.46 -8.77
N TYR A 35 2.62 0.06 -7.55
CA TYR A 35 3.32 -0.58 -6.45
C TYR A 35 2.69 -1.93 -6.10
N ALA A 36 1.36 -2.00 -6.07
CA ALA A 36 0.68 -3.25 -5.71
C ALA A 36 1.04 -4.38 -6.67
N THR A 37 1.21 -4.08 -7.96
CA THR A 37 1.59 -5.11 -8.92
C THR A 37 3.01 -5.61 -8.72
N THR A 38 3.88 -4.82 -8.10
CA THR A 38 5.25 -5.29 -7.82
C THR A 38 5.28 -6.34 -6.71
N LEU A 39 4.19 -6.49 -5.96
CA LEU A 39 4.13 -7.43 -4.85
C LEU A 39 3.69 -8.83 -5.28
N VAL A 40 3.46 -9.05 -6.59
CA VAL A 40 2.88 -10.30 -7.08
C VAL A 40 3.74 -11.53 -6.72
N ASP A 41 5.07 -11.35 -6.64
CA ASP A 41 5.96 -12.46 -6.33
C ASP A 41 6.35 -12.51 -4.85
N THR A 42 5.66 -11.77 -4.01
CA THR A 42 5.93 -11.77 -2.59
C THR A 42 4.82 -12.51 -1.84
N ASN A 43 4.99 -12.62 -0.52
CA ASN A 43 3.97 -13.22 0.33
C ASN A 43 2.89 -12.24 0.74
N TYR A 44 2.85 -11.05 0.15
CA TYR A 44 1.94 -9.99 0.56
C TYR A 44 1.01 -9.58 -0.56
N VAL A 45 -0.22 -9.23 -0.15
CA VAL A 45 -1.21 -8.63 -1.03
C VAL A 45 -1.61 -7.30 -0.44
N LEU A 46 -1.64 -6.28 -1.27
CA LEU A 46 -2.02 -4.94 -0.84
C LEU A 46 -3.41 -4.66 -1.41
N ILE A 47 -4.37 -4.39 -0.52
CA ILE A 47 -5.77 -4.25 -0.87
C ILE A 47 -6.26 -2.86 -0.49
N TRP A 48 -7.00 -2.24 -1.41
CA TRP A 48 -7.66 -0.95 -1.15
C TRP A 48 -9.14 -1.26 -0.98
N THR A 49 -9.66 -1.04 0.24
CA THR A 49 -11.05 -1.37 0.53
C THR A 49 -11.98 -0.22 0.14
N ASP A 50 -13.28 -0.50 0.16
CA ASP A 50 -14.29 0.52 -0.16
C ASP A 50 -14.34 1.64 0.87
N ASP A 51 -13.78 1.42 2.05
CA ASP A 51 -13.76 2.43 3.13
C ASP A 51 -12.53 3.33 3.06
N ASP A 52 -11.75 3.25 1.95
CA ASP A 52 -10.50 3.99 1.77
C ASP A 52 -9.47 3.64 2.82
N THR A 53 -9.49 2.39 3.24
CA THR A 53 -8.41 1.83 4.06
C THR A 53 -7.60 0.87 3.21
N PHE A 54 -6.37 0.61 3.62
CA PHE A 54 -5.51 -0.32 2.92
C PHE A 54 -5.21 -1.50 3.82
N GLU A 55 -5.22 -2.69 3.25
CA GLU A 55 -4.90 -3.91 3.99
C GLU A 55 -3.66 -4.54 3.42
N VAL A 56 -2.73 -4.85 4.30
CA VAL A 56 -1.52 -5.60 3.95
C VAL A 56 -1.74 -7.02 4.46
N PHE A 57 -2.00 -7.94 3.54
CA PHE A 57 -2.33 -9.32 3.88
C PHE A 57 -1.13 -10.21 3.58
N ASN A 58 -0.76 -11.04 4.56
CA ASN A 58 0.30 -12.03 4.37
C ASN A 58 -0.37 -13.37 4.06
N VAL A 59 -0.16 -13.88 2.84
CA VAL A 59 -0.85 -15.08 2.38
C VAL A 59 -0.34 -16.36 3.07
N VAL A 60 0.83 -16.30 3.67
CA VAL A 60 1.40 -17.46 4.37
C VAL A 60 0.88 -17.53 5.80
N SER A 61 0.94 -16.43 6.54
CA SER A 61 0.49 -16.40 7.94
C SER A 61 -0.99 -16.11 8.09
N CYS A 62 -1.63 -15.62 7.03
CA CYS A 62 -3.04 -15.21 7.02
C CYS A 62 -3.31 -14.03 7.95
N LEU A 63 -2.29 -13.25 8.28
CA LEU A 63 -2.46 -12.06 9.10
C LEU A 63 -2.68 -10.84 8.21
N THR A 64 -3.53 -9.93 8.69
CA THR A 64 -3.85 -8.69 7.99
C THR A 64 -3.49 -7.50 8.87
N TYR A 65 -2.84 -6.51 8.26
CA TYR A 65 -2.58 -5.24 8.92
C TYR A 65 -3.32 -4.15 8.16
N THR A 66 -4.10 -3.33 8.86
CA THR A 66 -4.94 -2.32 8.25
C THR A 66 -4.36 -0.93 8.46
N LEU A 67 -4.34 -0.14 7.38
CA LEU A 67 -3.90 1.26 7.39
C LEU A 67 -5.10 2.12 7.04
N ASP A 68 -5.39 3.11 7.87
CA ASP A 68 -6.51 4.01 7.63
C ASP A 68 -5.99 5.39 7.21
N TYR A 69 -6.06 5.66 5.91
CA TYR A 69 -5.71 6.96 5.35
C TYR A 69 -6.92 7.63 4.70
N SER A 70 -8.12 7.24 5.15
CA SER A 70 -9.35 7.77 4.55
C SER A 70 -9.42 9.29 4.63
N LYS A 71 -8.93 9.87 5.73
CA LYS A 71 -8.94 11.32 5.88
C LYS A 71 -7.98 11.98 4.90
N GLU A 72 -6.78 11.43 4.77
CA GLU A 72 -5.78 11.97 3.85
C GLU A 72 -6.26 11.86 2.41
N LEU A 73 -6.87 10.73 2.07
CA LEU A 73 -7.38 10.54 0.71
C LEU A 73 -8.51 11.52 0.40
N ALA A 74 -9.37 11.79 1.38
CA ALA A 74 -10.47 12.74 1.18
C ALA A 74 -9.97 14.16 0.95
N GLU A 75 -8.77 14.48 1.43
CA GLU A 75 -8.19 15.81 1.29
C GLU A 75 -7.37 15.97 0.00
N MET A 76 -7.15 14.90 -0.74
CA MET A 76 -6.42 14.97 -2.01
C MET A 76 -7.27 15.56 -3.11
N ASP A 77 -6.62 16.29 -4.00
CA ASP A 77 -7.30 16.90 -5.16
C ASP A 77 -7.56 15.89 -6.28
#